data_1b992ff52c4f7328502fcd789275e930
#
_entry.id   1b992ff52c4f7328502fcd789275e930
#
_cell.length_a   1.000
_cell.length_b   1.000
_cell.length_c   1.000
_cell.angle_alpha   90.00
_cell.angle_beta   90.00
_cell.angle_gamma   90.00
#
_symmetry.space_group_name_H-M   'P 1'
#
loop_
_entity.id
_entity.type
_entity.pdbx_description
1 polymer ?
#
loop_
_entity_poly.entity_id
_entity_poly.type
_entity_poly.pdbx_seq_one_letter_code
_entity_poly.pdbx_strand_id
1 'polypeptide(L)'
;MDEQIRRKILQLLDEHRIMTVATLRPDGWPQATTVGYVNEGLTLWFLCGLESQKAKNLARDDRVSLTIDHDTPDVMKITGLSMAAHATAVTDRAEAEKILRMLPLKYPDAPPLPMPMPSPDEVMLFRVKPTVISVLAYTKGFAHTDLVAC
;
A
#
# COMPACT_ATOMS: atom_id res chain seq x y z
N MET A 1 -16.47 -7.93 -9.45
CA MET A 1 -16.40 -6.66 -8.68
C MET A 1 -17.28 -5.63 -9.36
N ASP A 2 -18.13 -4.97 -8.60
CA ASP A 2 -18.97 -3.87 -9.08
C ASP A 2 -18.11 -2.71 -9.60
N GLU A 3 -18.46 -2.15 -10.76
CA GLU A 3 -17.67 -1.10 -11.39
C GLU A 3 -17.62 0.21 -10.59
N GLN A 4 -18.71 0.55 -9.90
CA GLN A 4 -18.74 1.74 -9.04
C GLN A 4 -17.78 1.60 -7.87
N ILE A 5 -17.79 0.43 -7.23
CA ILE A 5 -16.90 0.14 -6.11
C ILE A 5 -15.44 0.15 -6.59
N ARG A 6 -15.17 -0.44 -7.76
CA ARG A 6 -13.84 -0.45 -8.35
C ARG A 6 -13.32 0.97 -8.61
N ARG A 7 -14.16 1.83 -9.18
CA ARG A 7 -13.79 3.24 -9.40
C ARG A 7 -13.49 3.96 -8.10
N LYS A 8 -14.28 3.71 -7.06
CA LYS A 8 -14.05 4.31 -5.74
C LYS A 8 -12.73 3.86 -5.14
N ILE A 9 -12.41 2.58 -5.26
CA ILE A 9 -11.11 2.04 -4.81
C ILE A 9 -9.97 2.74 -5.54
N LEU A 10 -10.02 2.78 -6.87
CA LEU A 10 -8.97 3.41 -7.68
C LEU A 10 -8.83 4.91 -7.37
N GLN A 11 -9.95 5.60 -7.16
CA GLN A 11 -9.92 7.00 -6.75
C GLN A 11 -9.19 7.17 -5.42
N LEU A 12 -9.51 6.37 -4.42
CA LEU A 12 -8.85 6.44 -3.11
C LEU A 12 -7.35 6.12 -3.22
N LEU A 13 -6.97 5.16 -4.06
CA LEU A 13 -5.56 4.86 -4.32
C LEU A 13 -4.82 6.05 -4.96
N ASP A 14 -5.47 6.76 -5.87
CA ASP A 14 -4.87 7.92 -6.55
C ASP A 14 -4.76 9.14 -5.63
N GLU A 15 -5.73 9.34 -4.76
CA GLU A 15 -5.79 10.49 -3.85
C GLU A 15 -4.79 10.40 -2.70
N HIS A 16 -4.29 9.19 -2.38
CA HIS A 16 -3.40 8.95 -1.25
C HIS A 16 -2.01 8.54 -1.72
N ARG A 17 -1.02 8.70 -0.85
CA ARG A 17 0.40 8.46 -1.16
C ARG A 17 1.06 7.51 -0.18
N ILE A 18 0.50 7.36 1.02
CA ILE A 18 1.05 6.52 2.08
C ILE A 18 0.02 5.49 2.51
N MET A 19 0.52 4.36 3.00
CA MET A 19 -0.30 3.33 3.60
C MET A 19 0.37 2.83 4.87
N THR A 20 -0.44 2.32 5.79
CA THR A 20 0.07 1.55 6.93
C THR A 20 0.00 0.08 6.54
N VAL A 21 1.12 -0.60 6.57
CA VAL A 21 1.21 -2.03 6.28
C VAL A 21 1.62 -2.80 7.53
N ALA A 22 0.89 -3.84 7.84
CA ALA A 22 1.17 -4.76 8.95
C ALA A 22 1.72 -6.07 8.40
N THR A 23 2.88 -6.49 8.92
CA THR A 23 3.54 -7.74 8.62
C THR A 23 3.66 -8.58 9.89
N LEU A 24 3.89 -9.89 9.76
CA LEU A 24 3.96 -10.80 10.89
C LEU A 24 5.40 -11.08 11.29
N ARG A 25 5.74 -10.73 12.54
CA ARG A 25 7.04 -11.05 13.16
C ARG A 25 7.15 -12.55 13.43
N PRO A 26 8.38 -13.08 13.61
CA PRO A 26 8.57 -14.48 13.97
C PRO A 26 7.85 -14.91 15.26
N ASP A 27 7.65 -13.98 16.21
CA ASP A 27 6.94 -14.24 17.45
C ASP A 27 5.40 -14.17 17.32
N GLY A 28 4.90 -13.93 16.10
CA GLY A 28 3.46 -13.83 15.82
C GLY A 28 2.86 -12.44 16.02
N TRP A 29 3.64 -11.47 16.55
CA TRP A 29 3.14 -10.11 16.70
C TRP A 29 3.04 -9.40 15.35
N PRO A 30 1.92 -8.79 15.01
CA PRO A 30 1.85 -7.91 13.84
C PRO A 30 2.63 -6.63 14.09
N GLN A 31 3.39 -6.21 13.09
CA GLN A 31 4.14 -4.96 13.11
C GLN A 31 3.59 -4.03 12.03
N ALA A 32 3.01 -2.91 12.44
CA ALA A 32 2.42 -1.93 11.53
C ALA A 32 3.37 -0.75 11.33
N THR A 33 3.66 -0.42 10.09
CA THR A 33 4.54 0.72 9.74
C THR A 33 3.98 1.47 8.54
N THR A 34 4.31 2.76 8.42
CA THR A 34 3.90 3.59 7.29
C THR A 34 4.94 3.52 6.18
N VAL A 35 4.47 3.34 4.96
CA VAL A 35 5.28 3.35 3.74
C VAL A 35 4.60 4.16 2.65
N GLY A 36 5.38 4.70 1.72
CA GLY A 36 4.85 5.21 0.46
C GLY A 36 4.48 4.05 -0.46
N TYR A 37 3.55 4.25 -1.36
CA TYR A 37 3.17 3.23 -2.34
C TYR A 37 2.90 3.83 -3.71
N VAL A 38 2.96 2.98 -4.71
CA VAL A 38 2.41 3.23 -6.05
C VAL A 38 1.49 2.09 -6.42
N ASN A 39 0.59 2.31 -7.36
CA ASN A 39 -0.31 1.26 -7.84
C ASN A 39 -0.50 1.32 -9.35
N GLU A 40 -0.83 0.18 -9.88
CA GLU A 40 -1.31 0.02 -11.25
C GLU A 40 -2.54 -0.89 -11.18
N GLY A 41 -3.72 -0.32 -11.42
CA GLY A 41 -4.95 -1.00 -11.06
C GLY A 41 -4.99 -1.28 -9.56
N LEU A 42 -5.31 -2.51 -9.19
CA LEU A 42 -5.41 -2.95 -7.80
C LEU A 42 -4.10 -3.56 -7.26
N THR A 43 -3.07 -3.63 -8.05
CA THR A 43 -1.75 -4.07 -7.61
C THR A 43 -0.98 -2.88 -7.07
N LEU A 44 -0.43 -3.01 -5.87
CA LEU A 44 0.37 -1.97 -5.23
C LEU A 44 1.82 -2.42 -5.12
N TRP A 45 2.71 -1.45 -4.95
CA TRP A 45 4.13 -1.70 -4.66
C TRP A 45 4.60 -0.72 -3.59
N PHE A 46 5.49 -1.22 -2.74
CA PHE A 46 6.23 -0.37 -1.80
C PHE A 46 7.67 -0.85 -1.71
N LEU A 47 8.53 0.02 -1.18
CA LEU A 47 9.93 -0.32 -0.93
C LEU A 47 10.26 -0.21 0.55
N CYS A 48 11.28 -0.96 0.98
CA CYS A 48 11.85 -0.85 2.31
C CYS A 48 13.35 -1.18 2.26
N GLY A 49 14.05 -0.95 3.36
CA GLY A 49 15.47 -1.28 3.44
C GLY A 49 15.72 -2.78 3.34
N LEU A 50 16.86 -3.16 2.77
CA LEU A 50 17.26 -4.56 2.58
C LEU A 50 17.23 -5.36 3.88
N GLU A 51 17.65 -4.73 4.99
CA GLU A 51 17.76 -5.37 6.30
C GLU A 51 16.62 -5.01 7.27
N SER A 52 15.54 -4.40 6.75
CA SER A 52 14.42 -4.01 7.59
C SER A 52 13.72 -5.23 8.18
N GLN A 53 13.12 -5.04 9.36
CA GLN A 53 12.31 -6.10 9.98
C GLN A 53 11.16 -6.52 9.06
N LYS A 54 10.58 -5.56 8.35
CA LYS A 54 9.52 -5.79 7.38
C LYS A 54 9.96 -6.74 6.27
N ALA A 55 11.14 -6.52 5.70
CA ALA A 55 11.69 -7.39 4.66
C ALA A 55 11.90 -8.81 5.19
N LYS A 56 12.41 -8.95 6.41
CA LYS A 56 12.62 -10.26 7.06
C LYS A 56 11.29 -10.96 7.35
N ASN A 57 10.30 -10.22 7.82
CA ASN A 57 8.95 -10.75 8.06
C ASN A 57 8.34 -11.30 6.77
N LEU A 58 8.43 -10.56 5.68
CA LEU A 58 7.83 -10.93 4.40
C LEU A 58 8.56 -12.07 3.70
N ALA A 59 9.87 -12.23 3.95
CA ALA A 59 10.60 -13.40 3.45
C ALA A 59 10.07 -14.71 4.05
N ARG A 60 9.49 -14.66 5.25
CA ARG A 60 8.96 -15.83 5.96
C ARG A 60 7.46 -16.01 5.76
N ASP A 61 6.69 -14.91 5.74
CA ASP A 61 5.22 -14.94 5.63
C ASP A 61 4.79 -13.72 4.81
N ASP A 62 4.22 -13.96 3.64
CA ASP A 62 3.86 -12.92 2.68
C ASP A 62 2.50 -12.26 2.94
N ARG A 63 1.77 -12.71 3.98
CA ARG A 63 0.47 -12.15 4.31
C ARG A 63 0.64 -10.78 4.97
N VAL A 64 -0.14 -9.82 4.49
CA VAL A 64 -0.17 -8.46 5.03
C VAL A 64 -1.60 -7.99 5.23
N SER A 65 -1.76 -7.08 6.17
CA SER A 65 -2.93 -6.21 6.26
C SER A 65 -2.47 -4.79 6.03
N LEU A 66 -3.28 -4.00 5.35
CA LEU A 66 -2.92 -2.60 5.14
C LEU A 66 -4.14 -1.69 5.18
N THR A 67 -3.90 -0.43 5.49
CA THR A 67 -4.91 0.62 5.43
C THR A 67 -4.38 1.82 4.66
N ILE A 68 -5.29 2.47 3.93
CA ILE A 68 -5.04 3.72 3.23
C ILE A 68 -6.16 4.68 3.62
N ASP A 69 -5.80 5.76 4.30
CA ASP A 69 -6.74 6.72 4.84
C ASP A 69 -6.06 8.08 5.05
N HIS A 70 -6.83 9.05 5.49
CA HIS A 70 -6.32 10.35 5.91
C HIS A 70 -7.08 10.82 7.14
N ASP A 71 -6.51 11.74 7.88
CA ASP A 71 -7.13 12.34 9.04
C ASP A 71 -8.35 13.18 8.64
N THR A 72 -9.38 13.18 9.47
CA THR A 72 -10.56 14.03 9.31
C THR A 72 -11.08 14.44 10.68
N PRO A 73 -11.49 15.73 10.87
CA PRO A 73 -12.07 16.18 12.12
C PRO A 73 -13.51 15.73 12.32
N ASP A 74 -14.16 15.17 11.29
CA ASP A 74 -15.55 14.72 11.32
C ASP A 74 -15.60 13.20 11.16
N VAL A 75 -16.00 12.51 12.23
CA VAL A 75 -16.07 11.04 12.24
C VAL A 75 -16.98 10.49 11.13
N MET A 76 -18.03 11.22 10.74
CA MET A 76 -18.94 10.79 9.68
C MET A 76 -18.37 10.95 8.28
N LYS A 77 -17.18 11.56 8.16
CA LYS A 77 -16.46 11.69 6.89
C LYS A 77 -15.27 10.74 6.75
N ILE A 78 -15.12 9.82 7.69
CA ILE A 78 -14.07 8.80 7.56
C ILE A 78 -14.31 8.01 6.27
N THR A 79 -13.26 7.94 5.46
CA THR A 79 -13.23 7.16 4.22
C THR A 79 -11.83 6.58 4.06
N GLY A 80 -11.74 5.43 3.45
CA GLY A 80 -10.46 4.77 3.25
C GLY A 80 -10.60 3.33 2.80
N LEU A 81 -9.47 2.66 2.74
CA LEU A 81 -9.35 1.27 2.33
C LEU A 81 -8.69 0.47 3.44
N SER A 82 -9.18 -0.75 3.63
CA SER A 82 -8.52 -1.78 4.43
C SER A 82 -8.40 -3.03 3.56
N MET A 83 -7.24 -3.67 3.54
CA MET A 83 -7.00 -4.80 2.65
C MET A 83 -6.30 -5.93 3.37
N ALA A 84 -6.71 -7.16 3.05
CA ALA A 84 -5.88 -8.34 3.22
C ALA A 84 -5.19 -8.63 1.88
N ALA A 85 -3.90 -8.91 1.90
CA ALA A 85 -3.10 -9.05 0.68
C ALA A 85 -1.91 -9.99 0.88
N HIS A 86 -1.29 -10.35 -0.24
CA HIS A 86 0.02 -11.01 -0.26
C HIS A 86 1.05 -10.03 -0.83
N ALA A 87 2.17 -9.88 -0.12
CA ALA A 87 3.29 -9.04 -0.53
C ALA A 87 4.49 -9.91 -0.87
N THR A 88 4.83 -9.97 -2.15
CA THR A 88 5.94 -10.80 -2.65
C THR A 88 7.08 -9.93 -3.18
N ALA A 89 8.32 -10.36 -2.96
CA ALA A 89 9.48 -9.63 -3.43
C ALA A 89 9.49 -9.54 -4.96
N VAL A 90 9.80 -8.35 -5.48
CA VAL A 90 10.01 -8.13 -6.91
C VAL A 90 11.41 -8.59 -7.27
N THR A 91 11.51 -9.56 -8.16
CA THR A 91 12.79 -10.14 -8.60
C THR A 91 13.15 -9.73 -10.02
N ASP A 92 12.18 -9.28 -10.82
CA ASP A 92 12.40 -8.80 -12.16
C ASP A 92 12.96 -7.36 -12.15
N ARG A 93 14.15 -7.18 -12.70
CA ARG A 93 14.82 -5.87 -12.72
C ARG A 93 14.03 -4.82 -13.48
N ALA A 94 13.40 -5.18 -14.60
CA ALA A 94 12.61 -4.25 -15.40
C ALA A 94 11.39 -3.74 -14.62
N GLU A 95 10.72 -4.62 -13.86
CA GLU A 95 9.63 -4.24 -12.98
C GLU A 95 10.13 -3.31 -11.87
N ALA A 96 11.24 -3.67 -11.22
CA ALA A 96 11.82 -2.85 -10.15
C ALA A 96 12.15 -1.43 -10.65
N GLU A 97 12.77 -1.31 -11.81
CA GLU A 97 13.11 -0.01 -12.40
C GLU A 97 11.86 0.81 -12.75
N LYS A 98 10.81 0.14 -13.26
CA LYS A 98 9.52 0.79 -13.53
C LYS A 98 8.93 1.38 -12.26
N ILE A 99 8.90 0.61 -11.18
CA ILE A 99 8.31 1.06 -9.91
C ILE A 99 9.10 2.22 -9.32
N LEU A 100 10.43 2.16 -9.36
CA LEU A 100 11.27 3.26 -8.88
C LEU A 100 11.03 4.56 -9.68
N ARG A 101 10.73 4.47 -10.96
CA ARG A 101 10.35 5.64 -11.78
C ARG A 101 8.95 6.18 -11.42
N MET A 102 8.04 5.33 -10.97
CA MET A 102 6.67 5.73 -10.61
C MET A 102 6.59 6.46 -9.27
N LEU A 103 7.47 6.12 -8.32
CA LEU A 103 7.42 6.70 -6.97
C LEU A 103 7.46 8.24 -6.95
N PRO A 104 8.40 8.92 -7.63
CA PRO A 104 8.44 10.38 -7.63
C PRO A 104 7.20 11.03 -8.24
N LEU A 105 6.49 10.34 -9.14
CA LEU A 105 5.30 10.88 -9.81
C LEU A 105 4.11 11.05 -8.84
N LYS A 106 4.14 10.37 -7.70
CA LYS A 106 3.16 10.57 -6.62
C LYS A 106 3.34 11.92 -5.91
N TYR A 107 4.49 12.57 -6.10
CA TYR A 107 4.87 13.80 -5.40
C TYR A 107 5.29 14.90 -6.38
N PRO A 108 4.38 15.32 -7.28
CA PRO A 108 4.75 16.26 -8.36
C PRO A 108 5.22 17.62 -7.85
N ASP A 109 4.76 18.03 -6.67
CA ASP A 109 5.08 19.33 -6.06
C ASP A 109 6.19 19.25 -5.01
N ALA A 110 6.76 18.06 -4.79
CA ALA A 110 7.83 17.90 -3.81
C ALA A 110 9.14 18.54 -4.30
N PRO A 111 9.97 19.06 -3.38
CA PRO A 111 11.31 19.50 -3.75
C PRO A 111 12.13 18.32 -4.23
N PRO A 112 13.23 18.57 -5.00
CA PRO A 112 14.13 17.50 -5.40
C PRO A 112 14.63 16.70 -4.20
N LEU A 113 14.79 15.39 -4.36
CA LEU A 113 15.33 14.55 -3.31
C LEU A 113 16.75 15.00 -2.94
N PRO A 114 17.11 15.01 -1.65
CA PRO A 114 18.46 15.38 -1.21
C PRO A 114 19.50 14.31 -1.53
N MET A 115 19.10 13.21 -2.15
CA MET A 115 19.94 12.08 -2.51
C MET A 115 19.46 11.49 -3.84
N PRO A 116 20.30 10.74 -4.58
CA PRO A 116 19.86 10.01 -5.76
C PRO A 116 18.80 8.97 -5.40
N MET A 117 17.89 8.66 -6.33
CA MET A 117 16.99 7.53 -6.20
C MET A 117 17.80 6.24 -6.03
N PRO A 118 17.38 5.35 -5.12
CA PRO A 118 18.09 4.09 -4.97
C PRO A 118 17.99 3.23 -6.22
N SER A 119 19.02 2.42 -6.47
CA SER A 119 18.96 1.38 -7.49
C SER A 119 18.16 0.17 -6.96
N PRO A 120 17.68 -0.72 -7.85
CA PRO A 120 17.00 -1.94 -7.42
C PRO A 120 17.81 -2.81 -6.44
N ASP A 121 19.14 -2.73 -6.46
CA ASP A 121 20.00 -3.53 -5.59
C ASP A 121 20.14 -2.95 -4.17
N GLU A 122 19.72 -1.72 -3.96
CA GLU A 122 19.88 -1.00 -2.70
C GLU A 122 18.65 -1.08 -1.79
N VAL A 123 17.52 -1.58 -2.32
CA VAL A 123 16.25 -1.64 -1.61
C VAL A 123 15.54 -2.95 -1.89
N MET A 124 14.59 -3.30 -1.01
CA MET A 124 13.63 -4.36 -1.27
C MET A 124 12.33 -3.74 -1.79
N LEU A 125 11.87 -4.22 -2.94
CA LEU A 125 10.57 -3.86 -3.49
C LEU A 125 9.61 -5.03 -3.34
N PHE A 126 8.40 -4.73 -2.91
CA PHE A 126 7.33 -5.72 -2.74
C PHE A 126 6.13 -5.39 -3.60
N ARG A 127 5.64 -6.41 -4.31
CA ARG A 127 4.37 -6.36 -5.04
C ARG A 127 3.27 -6.85 -4.11
N VAL A 128 2.23 -6.05 -3.98
CA VAL A 128 1.10 -6.33 -3.07
C VAL A 128 -0.13 -6.61 -3.89
N LYS A 129 -0.66 -7.82 -3.77
CA LYS A 129 -1.90 -8.24 -4.44
C LYS A 129 -3.00 -8.45 -3.41
N PRO A 130 -4.02 -7.59 -3.39
CA PRO A 130 -5.15 -7.75 -2.48
C PRO A 130 -5.94 -9.03 -2.76
N THR A 131 -6.41 -9.66 -1.69
CA THR A 131 -7.38 -10.76 -1.75
C THR A 131 -8.77 -10.29 -1.33
N VAL A 132 -8.83 -9.35 -0.39
CA VAL A 132 -10.07 -8.73 0.07
C VAL A 132 -9.81 -7.24 0.27
N ILE A 133 -10.73 -6.42 -0.19
CA ILE A 133 -10.71 -4.97 0.01
C ILE A 133 -11.98 -4.55 0.72
N SER A 134 -11.84 -3.84 1.84
CA SER A 134 -12.92 -3.16 2.53
C SER A 134 -12.88 -1.68 2.19
N VAL A 135 -13.97 -1.16 1.65
CA VAL A 135 -14.12 0.27 1.37
C VAL A 135 -14.92 0.91 2.49
N LEU A 136 -14.26 1.73 3.30
CA LEU A 136 -14.91 2.47 4.37
C LEU A 136 -15.47 3.77 3.81
N ALA A 137 -16.74 4.04 4.09
CA ALA A 137 -17.43 5.23 3.61
C ALA A 137 -18.50 5.65 4.63
N TYR A 138 -18.09 6.30 5.70
CA TYR A 138 -18.98 6.71 6.79
C TYR A 138 -20.00 7.79 6.36
N THR A 139 -19.76 8.45 5.22
CA THR A 139 -20.74 9.33 4.60
C THR A 139 -22.02 8.61 4.18
N LYS A 140 -21.97 7.29 3.98
CA LYS A 140 -23.11 6.44 3.68
C LYS A 140 -23.81 5.93 4.94
N GLY A 141 -23.28 6.19 6.12
CA GLY A 141 -23.77 5.75 7.41
C GLY A 141 -22.60 5.42 8.34
N PHE A 142 -22.79 5.54 9.64
CA PHE A 142 -21.74 5.25 10.62
C PHE A 142 -21.22 3.82 10.43
N ALA A 143 -19.92 3.69 10.36
CA ALA A 143 -19.20 2.42 10.15
C ALA A 143 -19.56 1.68 8.86
N HIS A 144 -20.14 2.36 7.87
CA HIS A 144 -20.49 1.72 6.59
C HIS A 144 -19.24 1.18 5.89
N THR A 145 -19.29 -0.07 5.49
CA THR A 145 -18.19 -0.77 4.84
C THR A 145 -18.73 -1.65 3.71
N ASP A 146 -18.15 -1.51 2.53
CA ASP A 146 -18.40 -2.41 1.41
C ASP A 146 -17.22 -3.38 1.28
N LEU A 147 -17.49 -4.67 1.25
CA LEU A 147 -16.49 -5.72 1.21
C LEU A 147 -16.42 -6.32 -0.19
N VAL A 148 -15.21 -6.41 -0.74
CA VAL A 148 -14.97 -6.90 -2.08
C VAL A 148 -13.91 -7.99 -2.06
N ALA A 149 -14.25 -9.16 -2.63
CA ALA A 149 -13.27 -10.21 -2.90
C ALA A 149 -12.56 -9.93 -4.23
N CYS A 150 -11.27 -10.15 -4.25
CA CYS A 150 -10.44 -9.96 -5.45
C CYS A 150 -10.06 -11.28 -6.11
#